data_98065b5e7aadac5a1f5dc36cf1c2c36e
#
_entry.id   98065b5e7aadac5a1f5dc36cf1c2c36e
#
_cell.length_a   1.000
_cell.length_b   1.000
_cell.length_c   1.000
_cell.angle_alpha   90.00
_cell.angle_beta   90.00
_cell.angle_gamma   90.00
#
_symmetry.space_group_name_H-M   'P 1'
#
loop_
_entity.id
_entity.type
_entity.pdbx_description
1 polymer ?
#
loop_
_entity_poly.entity_id
_entity_poly.type
_entity_poly.pdbx_seq_one_letter_code
_entity_poly.pdbx_strand_id
1 'polypeptide(L)'
;MKEVLIILDGLMEEQLDFNPASWCDFSVLNRDLDSLNCIFNLLGYSSNQFEIGERAYYEALANGISLQENEVVLRCNIVRVEDGKLVDFTGGRLPSNIESILQEIHVPDGTLYAGDTYKNLLLLKNFSSDIKLYPPHFHVGEDLDTLIPKDWRLQKLMKDSKAVFNQHGLNGCMLWPWGLSTVVHLPSFYDRYQKVGAVVSGIDLVAGMGLALGMKSIKPSLATGYENTDLVQKLEVALSLIQEVDVLIVHINGLDELAHQKDFAGKLAFLEKINTQFILPLVNQLSDTMIYITCDHRTDSKTGKHEVGKVPMWEIVLEK
;
A
#
# COMPACT_ATOMS: atom_id res chain seq x y z
N MET A 1 -12.46 -23.29 14.82
CA MET A 1 -12.45 -23.00 13.37
C MET A 1 -11.62 -21.75 13.15
N LYS A 2 -10.62 -21.81 12.29
CA LYS A 2 -9.76 -20.68 11.90
C LYS A 2 -10.41 -19.87 10.79
N GLU A 3 -9.95 -18.65 10.55
CA GLU A 3 -10.49 -17.77 9.53
C GLU A 3 -9.38 -17.29 8.59
N VAL A 4 -9.64 -17.30 7.29
CA VAL A 4 -8.73 -16.73 6.26
C VAL A 4 -9.51 -15.71 5.46
N LEU A 5 -9.02 -14.48 5.41
CA LEU A 5 -9.55 -13.42 4.55
C LEU A 5 -8.56 -13.18 3.39
N ILE A 6 -8.98 -13.46 2.16
CA ILE A 6 -8.22 -13.19 0.95
C ILE A 6 -8.78 -11.92 0.32
N ILE A 7 -7.93 -10.89 0.19
CA ILE A 7 -8.25 -9.62 -0.43
C ILE A 7 -7.59 -9.58 -1.81
N LEU A 8 -8.41 -9.63 -2.86
CA LEU A 8 -8.00 -9.50 -4.25
C LEU A 8 -8.19 -8.04 -4.68
N ASP A 9 -7.16 -7.22 -4.50
CA ASP A 9 -7.22 -5.78 -4.68
C ASP A 9 -7.69 -5.41 -6.10
N GLY A 10 -8.70 -4.54 -6.17
CA GLY A 10 -9.22 -4.03 -7.43
C GLY A 10 -10.10 -4.99 -8.26
N LEU A 11 -10.52 -6.13 -7.71
CA LEU A 11 -11.40 -7.08 -8.43
C LEU A 11 -12.77 -6.44 -8.71
N MET A 12 -13.22 -6.44 -9.97
CA MET A 12 -14.47 -5.80 -10.38
C MET A 12 -15.29 -6.60 -11.40
N GLU A 13 -14.79 -6.75 -12.63
CA GLU A 13 -15.55 -7.31 -13.77
C GLU A 13 -15.44 -8.82 -13.86
N GLU A 14 -14.49 -9.40 -13.15
CA GLU A 14 -14.11 -10.78 -13.26
C GLU A 14 -15.00 -11.70 -12.42
N GLN A 15 -15.09 -12.94 -12.81
CA GLN A 15 -15.77 -13.99 -12.08
C GLN A 15 -14.77 -15.09 -11.73
N LEU A 16 -14.74 -15.48 -10.46
CA LEU A 16 -14.04 -16.70 -10.03
C LEU A 16 -14.92 -17.93 -10.35
N ASP A 17 -14.31 -19.11 -10.43
CA ASP A 17 -15.00 -20.37 -10.76
C ASP A 17 -16.02 -20.85 -9.71
N PHE A 18 -16.20 -20.10 -8.64
CA PHE A 18 -17.19 -20.35 -7.60
C PHE A 18 -18.10 -19.13 -7.42
N ASN A 19 -19.38 -19.40 -7.12
CA ASN A 19 -20.39 -18.37 -6.99
C ASN A 19 -20.16 -17.53 -5.72
N PRO A 20 -20.35 -16.19 -5.82
CA PRO A 20 -20.29 -15.34 -4.63
C PRO A 20 -21.42 -15.68 -3.65
N ALA A 21 -21.07 -15.79 -2.37
CA ALA A 21 -22.03 -16.02 -1.31
C ALA A 21 -22.82 -14.75 -0.96
N SER A 22 -22.19 -13.59 -1.04
CA SER A 22 -22.82 -12.28 -0.77
C SER A 22 -22.15 -11.14 -1.52
N TRP A 23 -22.83 -9.98 -1.54
CA TRP A 23 -22.31 -8.72 -2.04
C TRP A 23 -22.26 -7.71 -0.90
N CYS A 24 -21.08 -7.13 -0.66
CA CYS A 24 -20.87 -6.08 0.32
C CYS A 24 -20.71 -4.73 -0.40
N ASP A 25 -21.33 -3.69 0.13
CA ASP A 25 -21.17 -2.33 -0.34
C ASP A 25 -20.26 -1.56 0.63
N PHE A 26 -18.94 -1.59 0.36
CA PHE A 26 -17.96 -0.87 1.17
C PHE A 26 -17.82 0.60 0.77
N SER A 27 -18.29 0.99 -0.41
CA SER A 27 -18.17 2.35 -0.93
C SER A 27 -19.04 3.36 -0.18
N VAL A 28 -20.12 2.91 0.46
CA VAL A 28 -21.01 3.76 1.26
C VAL A 28 -20.32 4.29 2.52
N LEU A 29 -19.28 3.59 3.01
CA LEU A 29 -18.56 3.91 4.23
C LEU A 29 -17.35 4.83 4.00
N ASN A 30 -16.89 4.99 2.76
CA ASN A 30 -15.68 5.72 2.42
C ASN A 30 -15.96 6.87 1.46
N ARG A 31 -15.44 8.05 1.78
CA ARG A 31 -15.43 9.19 0.86
C ARG A 31 -14.31 9.04 -0.17
N ASP A 32 -13.20 8.44 0.22
CA ASP A 32 -12.03 8.19 -0.61
C ASP A 32 -11.93 6.69 -0.86
N LEU A 33 -12.03 6.28 -2.11
CA LEU A 33 -11.93 4.88 -2.56
C LEU A 33 -10.45 4.47 -2.68
N ASP A 34 -9.72 4.55 -1.60
CA ASP A 34 -8.34 4.10 -1.51
C ASP A 34 -8.23 2.83 -0.67
N SER A 35 -7.22 2.00 -0.95
CA SER A 35 -7.02 0.71 -0.28
C SER A 35 -6.85 0.86 1.23
N LEU A 36 -6.26 1.96 1.74
CA LEU A 36 -6.08 2.20 3.17
C LEU A 36 -7.43 2.22 3.89
N ASN A 37 -8.34 3.10 3.46
CA ASN A 37 -9.66 3.25 4.06
C ASN A 37 -10.52 2.00 3.85
N CYS A 38 -10.48 1.42 2.64
CA CYS A 38 -11.28 0.25 2.31
C CYS A 38 -10.88 -0.98 3.12
N ILE A 39 -9.58 -1.27 3.25
CA ILE A 39 -9.10 -2.42 4.02
C ILE A 39 -9.37 -2.22 5.51
N PHE A 40 -9.14 -1.02 6.08
CA PHE A 40 -9.48 -0.76 7.47
C PHE A 40 -10.98 -0.93 7.75
N ASN A 41 -11.85 -0.49 6.85
CA ASN A 41 -13.29 -0.73 6.97
C ASN A 41 -13.63 -2.22 6.92
N LEU A 42 -13.02 -2.97 6.00
CA LEU A 42 -13.19 -4.41 5.88
C LEU A 42 -12.77 -5.13 7.17
N LEU A 43 -11.74 -4.64 7.85
CA LEU A 43 -11.27 -5.14 9.14
C LEU A 43 -12.05 -4.56 10.34
N GLY A 44 -13.08 -3.75 10.11
CA GLY A 44 -13.90 -3.16 11.16
C GLY A 44 -13.31 -1.92 11.83
N TYR A 45 -12.24 -1.34 11.27
CA TYR A 45 -11.63 -0.09 11.76
C TYR A 45 -12.03 1.09 10.86
N SER A 46 -13.29 1.47 10.95
CA SER A 46 -13.83 2.56 10.14
C SER A 46 -13.23 3.91 10.52
N SER A 47 -12.90 4.74 9.52
CA SER A 47 -12.48 6.14 9.70
C SER A 47 -13.52 7.02 10.41
N ASN A 48 -14.78 6.59 10.48
CA ASN A 48 -15.81 7.23 11.28
C ASN A 48 -15.66 6.99 12.79
N GLN A 49 -14.92 5.97 13.20
CA GLN A 49 -14.70 5.57 14.58
C GLN A 49 -13.28 5.79 15.07
N PHE A 50 -12.31 5.80 14.16
CA PHE A 50 -10.89 5.85 14.47
C PHE A 50 -10.17 6.84 13.55
N GLU A 51 -9.18 7.53 14.10
CA GLU A 51 -8.23 8.29 13.31
C GLU A 51 -7.19 7.33 12.72
N ILE A 52 -7.43 6.86 11.51
CA ILE A 52 -6.55 5.88 10.86
C ILE A 52 -5.31 6.52 10.21
N GLY A 53 -5.20 7.84 10.21
CA GLY A 53 -4.03 8.56 9.67
C GLY A 53 -3.84 8.36 8.17
N GLU A 54 -2.59 8.53 7.73
CA GLU A 54 -2.21 8.52 6.33
C GLU A 54 -1.26 7.35 6.01
N ARG A 55 -1.15 7.02 4.74
CA ARG A 55 -0.41 5.89 4.19
C ARG A 55 1.05 5.80 4.62
N ALA A 56 1.73 6.97 4.74
CA ALA A 56 3.16 7.01 5.08
C ALA A 56 3.50 6.36 6.43
N TYR A 57 2.60 6.45 7.43
CA TYR A 57 2.79 5.82 8.73
C TYR A 57 2.92 4.29 8.62
N TYR A 58 2.03 3.67 7.86
CA TYR A 58 2.02 2.22 7.68
C TYR A 58 3.20 1.73 6.86
N GLU A 59 3.55 2.46 5.80
CA GLU A 59 4.75 2.18 5.01
C GLU A 59 6.02 2.28 5.87
N ALA A 60 6.08 3.25 6.80
CA ALA A 60 7.17 3.37 7.76
C ALA A 60 7.26 2.15 8.70
N LEU A 61 6.14 1.74 9.30
CA LEU A 61 6.09 0.56 10.16
C LEU A 61 6.57 -0.71 9.44
N ALA A 62 6.14 -0.92 8.20
CA ALA A 62 6.54 -2.07 7.39
C ALA A 62 8.05 -2.11 7.12
N ASN A 63 8.69 -0.95 7.11
CA ASN A 63 10.13 -0.78 6.94
C ASN A 63 10.90 -0.68 8.29
N GLY A 64 10.26 -1.04 9.40
CA GLY A 64 10.88 -1.03 10.72
C GLY A 64 11.14 0.37 11.29
N ILE A 65 10.51 1.40 10.73
CA ILE A 65 10.61 2.79 11.18
C ILE A 65 9.48 3.07 12.17
N SER A 66 9.83 3.26 13.44
CA SER A 66 8.89 3.62 14.51
C SER A 66 8.93 5.13 14.72
N LEU A 67 7.77 5.77 14.77
CA LEU A 67 7.64 7.20 15.03
C LEU A 67 7.48 7.48 16.53
N GLN A 68 8.06 8.60 16.98
CA GLN A 68 7.78 9.19 18.29
C GLN A 68 6.67 10.25 18.15
N GLU A 69 6.03 10.65 19.25
CA GLU A 69 4.92 11.61 19.26
C GLU A 69 5.26 12.99 18.65
N ASN A 70 6.54 13.36 18.66
CA ASN A 70 7.02 14.62 18.08
C ASN A 70 7.59 14.44 16.66
N GLU A 71 7.38 13.30 16.05
CA GLU A 71 7.86 12.98 14.70
C GLU A 71 6.72 12.86 13.72
N VAL A 72 7.01 13.19 12.47
CA VAL A 72 6.12 12.95 11.34
C VAL A 72 6.86 12.18 10.27
N VAL A 73 6.15 11.39 9.52
CA VAL A 73 6.69 10.74 8.32
C VAL A 73 5.94 11.21 7.09
N LEU A 74 6.68 11.43 6.02
CA LEU A 74 6.14 11.80 4.71
C LEU A 74 6.57 10.77 3.67
N ARG A 75 5.75 10.52 2.70
CA ARG A 75 6.19 9.93 1.44
C ARG A 75 7.08 10.96 0.72
N CYS A 76 8.16 10.49 0.12
CA CYS A 76 9.12 11.36 -0.55
C CYS A 76 9.52 10.74 -1.89
N ASN A 77 8.82 11.13 -2.95
CA ASN A 77 9.11 10.60 -4.28
C ASN A 77 10.35 11.29 -4.88
N ILE A 78 11.08 10.57 -5.72
CA ILE A 78 11.92 11.21 -6.73
C ILE A 78 10.99 11.57 -7.89
N VAL A 79 10.90 12.85 -8.22
CA VAL A 79 10.13 13.35 -9.35
C VAL A 79 11.03 14.01 -10.38
N ARG A 80 10.51 14.26 -11.58
CA ARG A 80 11.21 15.01 -12.63
C ARG A 80 10.47 16.28 -12.97
N VAL A 81 11.21 17.37 -13.01
CA VAL A 81 10.74 18.73 -13.33
C VAL A 81 11.51 19.26 -14.53
N GLU A 82 10.81 19.71 -15.56
CA GLU A 82 11.35 20.34 -16.76
C GLU A 82 10.63 21.66 -17.03
N ASP A 83 11.36 22.69 -17.42
CA ASP A 83 10.83 24.03 -17.70
C ASP A 83 9.90 24.59 -16.61
N GLY A 84 10.23 24.30 -15.35
CA GLY A 84 9.45 24.73 -14.19
C GLY A 84 8.16 23.94 -13.96
N LYS A 85 7.92 22.83 -14.66
CA LYS A 85 6.74 21.98 -14.52
C LYS A 85 7.08 20.59 -14.03
N LEU A 86 6.21 20.02 -13.21
CA LEU A 86 6.27 18.61 -12.84
C LEU A 86 5.89 17.76 -14.06
N VAL A 87 6.83 16.99 -14.61
CA VAL A 87 6.58 16.19 -15.83
C VAL A 87 6.49 14.69 -15.56
N ASP A 88 7.09 14.20 -14.48
CA ASP A 88 7.06 12.77 -14.11
C ASP A 88 7.13 12.62 -12.60
N PHE A 89 6.19 11.89 -12.02
CA PHE A 89 6.12 11.65 -10.58
C PHE A 89 6.95 10.44 -10.11
N THR A 90 7.64 9.75 -11.03
CA THR A 90 8.50 8.58 -10.76
C THR A 90 9.99 8.88 -10.97
N GLY A 91 10.34 10.12 -11.39
CA GLY A 91 11.71 10.52 -11.71
C GLY A 91 12.25 9.91 -13.00
N GLY A 92 11.45 9.15 -13.73
CA GLY A 92 11.84 8.46 -14.95
C GLY A 92 12.76 7.26 -14.70
N ARG A 93 13.74 7.06 -15.58
CA ARG A 93 14.69 5.96 -15.45
C ARG A 93 15.77 6.27 -14.41
N LEU A 94 15.63 5.71 -13.22
CA LEU A 94 16.62 5.85 -12.14
C LEU A 94 17.72 4.79 -12.25
N PRO A 95 18.97 5.10 -11.83
CA PRO A 95 20.06 4.15 -11.84
C PRO A 95 19.96 3.15 -10.68
N SER A 96 20.59 2.00 -10.80
CA SER A 96 20.58 0.95 -9.76
C SER A 96 21.27 1.36 -8.45
N ASN A 97 22.13 2.39 -8.47
CA ASN A 97 22.79 2.93 -7.27
C ASN A 97 22.06 4.16 -6.70
N ILE A 98 20.78 4.35 -6.98
CA ILE A 98 20.01 5.51 -6.51
C ILE A 98 20.04 5.66 -4.98
N GLU A 99 20.06 4.57 -4.23
CA GLU A 99 20.16 4.59 -2.78
C GLU A 99 21.43 5.29 -2.30
N SER A 100 22.59 5.01 -2.92
CA SER A 100 23.86 5.68 -2.58
C SER A 100 23.80 7.20 -2.86
N ILE A 101 23.11 7.62 -3.93
CA ILE A 101 22.92 9.03 -4.24
C ILE A 101 22.02 9.72 -3.21
N LEU A 102 20.97 9.03 -2.76
CA LEU A 102 20.07 9.55 -1.72
C LEU A 102 20.78 9.77 -0.38
N GLN A 103 21.78 8.95 -0.05
CA GLN A 103 22.59 9.11 1.18
C GLN A 103 23.44 10.38 1.19
N GLU A 104 23.72 11.00 0.04
CA GLU A 104 24.43 12.28 -0.06
C GLU A 104 23.52 13.48 0.28
N ILE A 105 22.22 13.29 0.34
CA ILE A 105 21.25 14.37 0.59
C ILE A 105 21.08 14.58 2.09
N HIS A 106 21.48 15.75 2.57
CA HIS A 106 21.31 16.12 3.96
C HIS A 106 19.87 16.55 4.26
N VAL A 107 19.30 15.96 5.31
CA VAL A 107 17.95 16.29 5.81
C VAL A 107 18.07 17.01 7.16
N PRO A 108 17.74 18.31 7.26
CA PRO A 108 17.76 19.02 8.54
C PRO A 108 16.70 18.45 9.50
N ASP A 109 17.14 18.08 10.72
CA ASP A 109 16.30 17.52 11.79
C ASP A 109 15.44 16.31 11.35
N GLY A 110 16.00 15.48 10.48
CA GLY A 110 15.27 14.33 9.95
C GLY A 110 16.17 13.26 9.36
N THR A 111 15.52 12.25 8.77
CA THR A 111 16.16 11.12 8.09
C THR A 111 15.41 10.77 6.83
N LEU A 112 16.13 10.61 5.72
CA LEU A 112 15.59 10.06 4.48
C LEU A 112 15.88 8.56 4.44
N TYR A 113 14.82 7.78 4.29
CA TYR A 113 14.89 6.34 4.11
C TYR A 113 14.63 6.01 2.65
N ALA A 114 15.63 5.44 2.00
CA ALA A 114 15.48 4.95 0.63
C ALA A 114 14.53 3.76 0.60
N GLY A 115 13.59 3.80 -0.31
CA GLY A 115 12.66 2.71 -0.60
C GLY A 115 12.90 2.14 -2.00
N ASP A 116 11.94 1.39 -2.49
CA ASP A 116 11.99 0.83 -3.83
C ASP A 116 11.93 1.94 -4.88
N THR A 117 12.99 2.09 -5.65
CA THR A 117 13.11 3.01 -6.78
C THR A 117 12.87 4.49 -6.42
N TYR A 118 11.76 5.08 -6.87
CA TYR A 118 11.42 6.50 -6.65
C TYR A 118 10.65 6.76 -5.35
N LYS A 119 10.18 5.71 -4.66
CA LYS A 119 9.36 5.80 -3.45
C LYS A 119 10.27 5.77 -2.22
N ASN A 120 10.33 6.88 -1.49
CA ASN A 120 11.14 6.99 -0.28
C ASN A 120 10.27 7.50 0.87
N LEU A 121 10.78 7.40 2.10
CA LEU A 121 10.17 7.96 3.30
C LEU A 121 11.07 9.01 3.92
N LEU A 122 10.46 10.10 4.37
CA LEU A 122 11.14 11.20 5.04
C LEU A 122 10.58 11.34 6.45
N LEU A 123 11.41 11.07 7.46
CA LEU A 123 11.10 11.29 8.86
C LEU A 123 11.61 12.67 9.29
N LEU A 124 10.76 13.48 9.92
CA LEU A 124 11.12 14.79 10.44
C LEU A 124 10.72 14.92 11.92
N LYS A 125 11.59 15.57 12.71
CA LYS A 125 11.34 15.86 14.13
C LYS A 125 10.77 17.26 14.28
N ASN A 126 9.87 17.42 15.28
CA ASN A 126 9.28 18.72 15.64
C ASN A 126 8.74 19.45 14.39
N PHE A 127 8.02 18.74 13.55
CA PHE A 127 7.44 19.25 12.32
C PHE A 127 5.94 19.50 12.51
N SER A 128 5.42 20.62 11.98
CA SER A 128 3.98 20.91 12.03
C SER A 128 3.22 20.01 11.05
N SER A 129 2.15 19.38 11.51
CA SER A 129 1.24 18.64 10.65
C SER A 129 0.30 19.54 9.84
N ASP A 130 0.15 20.81 10.23
CA ASP A 130 -0.67 21.79 9.50
C ASP A 130 0.12 22.41 8.33
N ILE A 131 0.31 21.60 7.29
CA ILE A 131 0.99 22.01 6.06
C ILE A 131 0.28 21.43 4.83
N LYS A 132 0.11 22.26 3.81
CA LYS A 132 -0.44 21.82 2.54
C LYS A 132 0.67 21.16 1.69
N LEU A 133 0.45 19.90 1.33
CA LEU A 133 1.32 19.11 0.49
C LEU A 133 0.51 18.55 -0.69
N TYR A 134 1.19 18.28 -1.80
CA TYR A 134 0.54 17.90 -3.04
C TYR A 134 1.05 16.53 -3.52
N PRO A 135 0.16 15.52 -3.64
CA PRO A 135 0.54 14.23 -4.23
C PRO A 135 0.98 14.41 -5.69
N PRO A 136 2.21 14.04 -6.06
CA PRO A 136 2.77 14.45 -7.37
C PRO A 136 2.03 13.85 -8.57
N HIS A 137 1.43 12.67 -8.41
CA HIS A 137 0.70 12.00 -9.50
C HIS A 137 -0.59 12.71 -9.94
N PHE A 138 -1.15 13.60 -9.10
CA PHE A 138 -2.32 14.40 -9.46
C PHE A 138 -1.97 15.75 -10.11
N HIS A 139 -0.69 16.13 -10.07
CA HIS A 139 -0.24 17.49 -10.46
C HIS A 139 0.77 17.49 -11.63
N VAL A 140 0.82 16.39 -12.40
CA VAL A 140 1.67 16.31 -13.59
C VAL A 140 1.21 17.35 -14.62
N GLY A 141 2.16 18.15 -15.11
CA GLY A 141 1.92 19.27 -16.04
C GLY A 141 1.74 20.62 -15.38
N GLU A 142 1.60 20.70 -14.05
CA GLU A 142 1.43 21.94 -13.31
C GLU A 142 2.77 22.64 -13.01
N ASP A 143 2.69 23.94 -12.74
CA ASP A 143 3.85 24.76 -12.43
C ASP A 143 4.37 24.49 -11.02
N LEU A 144 5.67 24.22 -10.90
CA LEU A 144 6.36 23.90 -9.66
C LEU A 144 6.11 24.95 -8.57
N ASP A 145 6.17 26.24 -8.93
CA ASP A 145 6.05 27.35 -7.97
C ASP A 145 4.72 27.36 -7.21
N THR A 146 3.67 26.78 -7.79
CA THR A 146 2.35 26.66 -7.14
C THR A 146 2.26 25.48 -6.17
N LEU A 147 3.19 24.53 -6.27
CA LEU A 147 3.17 23.25 -5.57
C LEU A 147 4.24 23.13 -4.47
N ILE A 148 5.21 24.07 -4.44
CA ILE A 148 6.27 24.06 -3.42
C ILE A 148 5.66 24.26 -2.02
N PRO A 149 5.97 23.36 -1.05
CA PRO A 149 5.50 23.52 0.32
C PRO A 149 6.04 24.78 0.96
N LYS A 150 5.29 25.39 1.89
CA LYS A 150 5.67 26.63 2.57
C LYS A 150 6.65 26.46 3.75
N ASP A 151 7.12 25.26 4.00
CA ASP A 151 8.13 24.99 5.03
C ASP A 151 9.54 25.09 4.48
N TRP A 152 10.44 25.80 5.17
CA TRP A 152 11.80 26.04 4.72
C TRP A 152 12.66 24.76 4.67
N ARG A 153 12.41 23.77 5.53
CA ARG A 153 13.15 22.50 5.55
C ARG A 153 12.83 21.69 4.30
N LEU A 154 11.55 21.61 3.93
CA LEU A 154 11.12 20.92 2.73
C LEU A 154 11.62 21.63 1.46
N GLN A 155 11.56 22.98 1.43
CA GLN A 155 12.12 23.75 0.30
C GLN A 155 13.64 23.52 0.15
N LYS A 156 14.36 23.51 1.29
CA LYS A 156 15.79 23.22 1.29
C LYS A 156 16.07 21.81 0.80
N LEU A 157 15.34 20.81 1.28
CA LEU A 157 15.46 19.42 0.83
C LEU A 157 15.24 19.30 -0.68
N MET A 158 14.17 19.89 -1.21
CA MET A 158 13.84 19.89 -2.63
C MET A 158 14.97 20.52 -3.46
N LYS A 159 15.49 21.66 -3.02
CA LYS A 159 16.60 22.37 -3.68
C LYS A 159 17.90 21.59 -3.64
N ASP A 160 18.28 21.09 -2.46
CA ASP A 160 19.55 20.39 -2.25
C ASP A 160 19.54 19.04 -3.00
N SER A 161 18.43 18.30 -2.97
CA SER A 161 18.29 17.07 -3.73
C SER A 161 18.44 17.27 -5.23
N LYS A 162 17.87 18.37 -5.78
CA LYS A 162 18.04 18.72 -7.19
C LYS A 162 19.51 18.96 -7.54
N ALA A 163 20.27 19.61 -6.65
CA ALA A 163 21.69 19.83 -6.85
C ALA A 163 22.48 18.51 -6.85
N VAL A 164 22.22 17.62 -5.89
CA VAL A 164 22.85 16.28 -5.80
C VAL A 164 22.52 15.46 -7.05
N PHE A 165 21.24 15.35 -7.42
CA PHE A 165 20.85 14.59 -8.61
C PHE A 165 21.49 15.08 -9.89
N ASN A 166 21.62 16.41 -10.07
CA ASN A 166 22.32 16.99 -11.23
C ASN A 166 23.80 16.59 -11.28
N GLN A 167 24.50 16.49 -10.14
CA GLN A 167 25.90 16.02 -10.08
C GLN A 167 26.06 14.59 -10.57
N HIS A 168 25.01 13.78 -10.40
CA HIS A 168 24.96 12.39 -10.86
C HIS A 168 24.29 12.21 -12.24
N GLY A 169 24.07 13.30 -12.99
CA GLY A 169 23.49 13.26 -14.35
C GLY A 169 21.98 13.04 -14.39
N LEU A 170 21.30 13.06 -13.23
CA LEU A 170 19.84 12.95 -13.12
C LEU A 170 19.19 14.34 -13.23
N ASN A 171 19.40 14.99 -14.39
CA ASN A 171 18.95 16.36 -14.62
C ASN A 171 17.44 16.48 -14.50
N GLY A 172 16.99 17.49 -13.77
CA GLY A 172 15.57 17.73 -13.52
C GLY A 172 14.96 16.90 -12.40
N CYS A 173 15.65 15.89 -11.88
CA CYS A 173 15.18 15.14 -10.73
C CYS A 173 15.27 15.95 -9.43
N MET A 174 14.29 15.75 -8.54
CA MET A 174 14.28 16.29 -7.18
C MET A 174 13.43 15.42 -6.24
N LEU A 175 13.67 15.52 -4.94
CA LEU A 175 12.81 14.93 -3.93
C LEU A 175 11.52 15.74 -3.80
N TRP A 176 10.40 15.01 -3.62
CA TRP A 176 9.06 15.56 -3.50
C TRP A 176 8.34 15.00 -2.28
N PRO A 177 8.36 15.73 -1.15
CA PRO A 177 7.68 15.30 0.07
C PRO A 177 6.18 15.53 0.00
N TRP A 178 5.37 14.52 0.40
CA TRP A 178 3.91 14.55 0.41
C TRP A 178 3.32 13.50 1.35
N GLY A 179 2.00 13.49 1.57
CA GLY A 179 1.32 12.44 2.34
C GLY A 179 1.82 12.31 3.77
N LEU A 180 1.89 13.46 4.48
CA LEU A 180 2.36 13.54 5.86
C LEU A 180 1.46 12.71 6.79
N SER A 181 2.10 11.91 7.64
CA SER A 181 1.47 11.16 8.73
C SER A 181 2.14 11.45 10.06
N THR A 182 1.34 11.47 11.11
CA THR A 182 1.78 11.39 12.50
C THR A 182 1.66 9.97 13.03
N VAL A 183 2.00 9.76 14.30
CA VAL A 183 1.73 8.50 15.02
C VAL A 183 0.22 8.24 15.02
N VAL A 184 -0.15 6.98 14.77
CA VAL A 184 -1.54 6.53 14.76
C VAL A 184 -1.77 5.58 15.94
N HIS A 185 -2.82 5.81 16.70
CA HIS A 185 -3.20 5.00 17.85
C HIS A 185 -4.50 4.23 17.54
N LEU A 186 -4.36 2.95 17.29
CA LEU A 186 -5.50 2.05 17.08
C LEU A 186 -5.53 0.96 18.16
N PRO A 187 -6.71 0.51 18.60
CA PRO A 187 -6.80 -0.67 19.43
C PRO A 187 -6.24 -1.87 18.66
N SER A 188 -5.48 -2.72 19.34
CA SER A 188 -4.94 -3.91 18.69
C SER A 188 -6.07 -4.84 18.19
N PHE A 189 -5.76 -5.66 17.19
CA PHE A 189 -6.70 -6.66 16.70
C PHE A 189 -7.13 -7.61 17.81
N TYR A 190 -6.20 -7.99 18.70
CA TYR A 190 -6.51 -8.83 19.85
C TYR A 190 -7.41 -8.12 20.84
N ASP A 191 -7.16 -6.85 21.19
CA ASP A 191 -8.03 -6.11 22.14
C ASP A 191 -9.48 -6.01 21.62
N ARG A 192 -9.63 -5.88 20.29
CA ARG A 192 -10.93 -5.70 19.67
C ARG A 192 -11.70 -7.02 19.47
N TYR A 193 -11.02 -8.07 19.05
CA TYR A 193 -11.67 -9.32 18.61
C TYR A 193 -11.35 -10.54 19.47
N GLN A 194 -10.42 -10.42 20.44
CA GLN A 194 -9.90 -11.54 21.24
C GLN A 194 -9.37 -12.68 20.37
N LYS A 195 -8.82 -12.34 19.21
CA LYS A 195 -8.22 -13.25 18.22
C LYS A 195 -6.82 -12.82 17.89
N VAL A 196 -5.92 -13.78 17.74
CA VAL A 196 -4.57 -13.55 17.23
C VAL A 196 -4.62 -13.50 15.71
N GLY A 197 -4.11 -12.41 15.13
CA GLY A 197 -4.14 -12.18 13.68
C GLY A 197 -2.75 -12.19 13.04
N ALA A 198 -2.70 -12.52 11.73
CA ALA A 198 -1.53 -12.33 10.90
C ALA A 198 -1.89 -11.78 9.52
N VAL A 199 -0.92 -11.11 8.88
CA VAL A 199 -1.05 -10.55 7.53
C VAL A 199 0.06 -11.07 6.64
N VAL A 200 -0.28 -11.47 5.41
CA VAL A 200 0.65 -11.77 4.32
C VAL A 200 0.37 -10.81 3.16
N SER A 201 1.33 -9.96 2.83
CA SER A 201 1.19 -8.98 1.75
C SER A 201 2.50 -8.76 1.01
N GLY A 202 2.43 -8.40 -0.27
CA GLY A 202 3.58 -7.95 -1.08
C GLY A 202 3.82 -6.44 -1.03
N ILE A 203 2.92 -5.65 -0.42
CA ILE A 203 3.03 -4.19 -0.35
C ILE A 203 3.14 -3.70 1.10
N ASP A 204 3.95 -2.68 1.30
CA ASP A 204 4.28 -2.13 2.63
C ASP A 204 3.06 -1.55 3.35
N LEU A 205 2.13 -0.94 2.60
CA LEU A 205 0.90 -0.40 3.18
C LEU A 205 0.17 -1.45 4.02
N VAL A 206 -0.16 -2.58 3.42
CA VAL A 206 -0.98 -3.62 4.08
C VAL A 206 -0.16 -4.37 5.14
N ALA A 207 1.14 -4.57 4.90
CA ALA A 207 2.03 -5.12 5.91
C ALA A 207 2.10 -4.21 7.16
N GLY A 208 2.22 -2.90 6.96
CA GLY A 208 2.24 -1.91 8.03
C GLY A 208 0.90 -1.77 8.77
N MET A 209 -0.23 -1.89 8.06
CA MET A 209 -1.56 -1.94 8.70
C MET A 209 -1.64 -3.11 9.69
N GLY A 210 -1.18 -4.31 9.28
CA GLY A 210 -1.10 -5.45 10.18
C GLY A 210 -0.26 -5.16 11.43
N LEU A 211 0.92 -4.55 11.26
CA LEU A 211 1.80 -4.17 12.38
C LEU A 211 1.14 -3.14 13.31
N ALA A 212 0.47 -2.12 12.76
CA ALA A 212 -0.24 -1.11 13.54
C ALA A 212 -1.37 -1.70 14.39
N LEU A 213 -1.98 -2.79 13.92
CA LEU A 213 -3.01 -3.54 14.64
C LEU A 213 -2.42 -4.61 15.59
N GLY A 214 -1.09 -4.66 15.78
CA GLY A 214 -0.43 -5.64 16.63
C GLY A 214 -0.46 -7.07 16.09
N MET A 215 -0.70 -7.24 14.78
CA MET A 215 -0.71 -8.55 14.12
C MET A 215 0.71 -8.95 13.68
N LYS A 216 0.96 -10.23 13.55
CA LYS A 216 2.16 -10.72 12.86
C LYS A 216 2.04 -10.38 11.37
N SER A 217 3.01 -9.68 10.82
CA SER A 217 2.99 -9.28 9.42
C SER A 217 4.20 -9.77 8.67
N ILE A 218 4.00 -10.47 7.56
CA ILE A 218 5.06 -11.02 6.73
C ILE A 218 4.90 -10.55 5.28
N LYS A 219 5.97 -9.96 4.76
CA LYS A 219 6.16 -9.70 3.34
C LYS A 219 7.11 -10.78 2.81
N PRO A 220 6.63 -11.79 2.07
CA PRO A 220 7.49 -12.81 1.48
C PRO A 220 8.51 -12.17 0.53
N SER A 221 9.73 -12.70 0.49
CA SER A 221 10.86 -12.06 -0.22
C SER A 221 10.66 -11.92 -1.74
N LEU A 222 9.85 -12.80 -2.33
CA LEU A 222 9.49 -12.77 -3.76
C LEU A 222 8.08 -12.22 -4.00
N ALA A 223 7.41 -11.74 -2.95
CA ALA A 223 6.10 -11.10 -3.09
C ALA A 223 6.27 -9.65 -3.54
N THR A 224 5.54 -9.27 -4.58
CA THR A 224 5.47 -7.91 -5.10
C THR A 224 4.04 -7.38 -5.07
N GLY A 225 3.84 -6.10 -5.37
CA GLY A 225 2.52 -5.50 -5.61
C GLY A 225 2.00 -5.72 -7.04
N TYR A 226 2.67 -6.48 -7.87
CA TYR A 226 2.40 -6.65 -9.29
C TYR A 226 2.02 -8.11 -9.64
N GLU A 227 1.67 -8.36 -10.92
CA GLU A 227 1.31 -9.68 -11.45
C GLU A 227 2.47 -10.69 -11.46
N ASN A 228 3.70 -10.22 -11.30
CA ASN A 228 4.90 -11.05 -11.18
C ASN A 228 5.15 -11.55 -9.74
N THR A 229 4.25 -11.28 -8.80
CA THR A 229 4.35 -11.78 -7.42
C THR A 229 4.45 -13.30 -7.37
N ASP A 230 5.30 -13.84 -6.50
CA ASP A 230 5.38 -15.28 -6.29
C ASP A 230 4.21 -15.77 -5.41
N LEU A 231 3.20 -16.33 -6.07
CA LEU A 231 1.99 -16.85 -5.41
C LEU A 231 2.25 -18.15 -4.65
N VAL A 232 3.24 -18.95 -5.07
CA VAL A 232 3.62 -20.20 -4.39
C VAL A 232 4.27 -19.88 -3.05
N GLN A 233 5.26 -18.97 -3.03
CA GLN A 233 5.87 -18.54 -1.77
C GLN A 233 4.85 -17.89 -0.84
N LYS A 234 3.91 -17.11 -1.40
CA LYS A 234 2.83 -16.50 -0.62
C LYS A 234 1.91 -17.55 0.01
N LEU A 235 1.61 -18.64 -0.71
CA LEU A 235 0.86 -19.79 -0.22
C LEU A 235 1.59 -20.51 0.91
N GLU A 236 2.89 -20.81 0.74
CA GLU A 236 3.70 -21.49 1.75
C GLU A 236 3.73 -20.69 3.06
N VAL A 237 3.91 -19.37 2.98
CA VAL A 237 3.88 -18.48 4.15
C VAL A 237 2.49 -18.46 4.79
N ALA A 238 1.42 -18.41 3.99
CA ALA A 238 0.04 -18.43 4.49
C ALA A 238 -0.28 -19.73 5.23
N LEU A 239 0.08 -20.88 4.66
CA LEU A 239 -0.12 -22.19 5.27
C LEU A 239 0.68 -22.37 6.57
N SER A 240 1.87 -21.80 6.66
CA SER A 240 2.64 -21.80 7.90
C SER A 240 1.98 -20.92 8.97
N LEU A 241 1.62 -19.68 8.62
CA LEU A 241 1.08 -18.72 9.58
C LEU A 241 -0.28 -19.11 10.14
N ILE A 242 -1.16 -19.68 9.32
CA ILE A 242 -2.50 -20.08 9.80
C ILE A 242 -2.43 -21.13 10.91
N GLN A 243 -1.34 -21.85 11.05
CA GLN A 243 -1.17 -22.78 12.19
C GLN A 243 -0.99 -22.04 13.51
N GLU A 244 -0.46 -20.84 13.51
CA GLU A 244 -0.07 -20.05 14.67
C GLU A 244 -1.14 -19.01 15.11
N VAL A 245 -2.14 -18.73 14.24
CA VAL A 245 -3.09 -17.64 14.46
C VAL A 245 -4.53 -18.09 14.32
N ASP A 246 -5.47 -17.26 14.77
CA ASP A 246 -6.92 -17.47 14.61
C ASP A 246 -7.44 -16.90 13.29
N VAL A 247 -6.88 -15.77 12.86
CA VAL A 247 -7.27 -15.06 11.66
C VAL A 247 -6.03 -14.75 10.80
N LEU A 248 -6.07 -15.16 9.54
CA LEU A 248 -5.04 -14.83 8.54
C LEU A 248 -5.62 -13.95 7.45
N ILE A 249 -4.96 -12.83 7.19
CA ILE A 249 -5.28 -11.93 6.07
C ILE A 249 -4.23 -12.12 4.98
N VAL A 250 -4.65 -12.40 3.76
CA VAL A 250 -3.76 -12.49 2.60
C VAL A 250 -4.19 -11.47 1.57
N HIS A 251 -3.28 -10.57 1.21
CA HIS A 251 -3.51 -9.51 0.24
C HIS A 251 -2.75 -9.75 -1.06
N ILE A 252 -3.43 -9.61 -2.21
CA ILE A 252 -2.88 -9.79 -3.56
C ILE A 252 -3.26 -8.57 -4.40
N ASN A 253 -2.28 -7.70 -4.70
CA ASN A 253 -2.49 -6.38 -5.30
C ASN A 253 -2.51 -6.36 -6.84
N GLY A 254 -1.87 -7.29 -7.52
CA GLY A 254 -1.57 -7.19 -8.95
C GLY A 254 -2.77 -6.99 -9.89
N LEU A 255 -4.01 -7.33 -9.45
CA LEU A 255 -5.21 -7.10 -10.26
C LEU A 255 -5.53 -5.60 -10.38
N ASP A 256 -5.33 -4.84 -9.29
CA ASP A 256 -5.52 -3.40 -9.28
C ASP A 256 -4.51 -2.69 -10.19
N GLU A 257 -3.25 -3.09 -10.13
CA GLU A 257 -2.19 -2.54 -10.97
C GLU A 257 -2.45 -2.77 -12.47
N LEU A 258 -2.90 -3.98 -12.84
CA LEU A 258 -3.27 -4.30 -14.22
C LEU A 258 -4.52 -3.50 -14.68
N ALA A 259 -5.49 -3.29 -13.78
CA ALA A 259 -6.63 -2.44 -14.09
C ALA A 259 -6.22 -0.98 -14.31
N HIS A 260 -5.34 -0.42 -13.47
CA HIS A 260 -4.77 0.92 -13.67
C HIS A 260 -4.02 1.06 -14.99
N GLN A 261 -3.35 0.01 -15.44
CA GLN A 261 -2.69 -0.06 -16.76
C GLN A 261 -3.66 -0.28 -17.91
N LYS A 262 -4.96 -0.51 -17.63
CA LYS A 262 -6.01 -0.84 -18.61
C LYS A 262 -5.76 -2.17 -19.33
N ASP A 263 -5.04 -3.08 -18.68
CA ASP A 263 -4.78 -4.41 -19.20
C ASP A 263 -5.79 -5.43 -18.66
N PHE A 264 -6.98 -5.44 -19.25
CA PHE A 264 -8.04 -6.37 -18.88
C PHE A 264 -7.66 -7.84 -19.14
N ALA A 265 -6.96 -8.11 -20.25
CA ALA A 265 -6.54 -9.47 -20.58
C ALA A 265 -5.49 -10.00 -19.58
N GLY A 266 -4.52 -9.17 -19.21
CA GLY A 266 -3.54 -9.48 -18.17
C GLY A 266 -4.21 -9.70 -16.82
N LYS A 267 -5.22 -8.88 -16.47
CA LYS A 267 -5.99 -9.01 -15.22
C LYS A 267 -6.72 -10.36 -15.14
N LEU A 268 -7.39 -10.79 -16.21
CA LEU A 268 -8.02 -12.12 -16.26
C LEU A 268 -7.02 -13.27 -16.16
N ALA A 269 -5.90 -13.17 -16.88
CA ALA A 269 -4.86 -14.19 -16.84
C ALA A 269 -4.23 -14.29 -15.44
N PHE A 270 -4.03 -13.16 -14.76
CA PHE A 270 -3.51 -13.14 -13.41
C PHE A 270 -4.52 -13.67 -12.39
N LEU A 271 -5.82 -13.38 -12.55
CA LEU A 271 -6.88 -13.95 -11.71
C LEU A 271 -6.92 -15.48 -11.81
N GLU A 272 -6.80 -16.05 -13.02
CA GLU A 272 -6.70 -17.49 -13.23
C GLU A 272 -5.45 -18.08 -12.55
N LYS A 273 -4.31 -17.38 -12.64
CA LYS A 273 -3.09 -17.75 -11.93
C LYS A 273 -3.27 -17.73 -10.41
N ILE A 274 -3.95 -16.71 -9.85
CA ILE A 274 -4.28 -16.66 -8.42
C ILE A 274 -5.14 -17.86 -8.03
N ASN A 275 -6.17 -18.16 -8.80
CA ASN A 275 -7.05 -19.29 -8.53
C ASN A 275 -6.29 -20.62 -8.51
N THR A 276 -5.49 -20.88 -9.53
CA THR A 276 -4.79 -22.17 -9.71
C THR A 276 -3.55 -22.33 -8.83
N GLN A 277 -2.81 -21.27 -8.54
CA GLN A 277 -1.55 -21.34 -7.78
C GLN A 277 -1.68 -20.97 -6.31
N PHE A 278 -2.77 -20.31 -5.92
CA PHE A 278 -2.98 -19.86 -4.53
C PHE A 278 -4.29 -20.38 -3.93
N ILE A 279 -5.47 -20.01 -4.49
CA ILE A 279 -6.77 -20.30 -3.86
C ILE A 279 -7.05 -21.79 -3.79
N LEU A 280 -7.06 -22.50 -4.93
CA LEU A 280 -7.34 -23.94 -4.98
C LEU A 280 -6.35 -24.76 -4.14
N PRO A 281 -5.03 -24.54 -4.21
CA PRO A 281 -4.08 -25.22 -3.33
C PRO A 281 -4.28 -24.90 -1.85
N LEU A 282 -4.66 -23.68 -1.47
CA LEU A 282 -4.96 -23.31 -0.10
C LEU A 282 -6.18 -24.07 0.41
N VAL A 283 -7.29 -24.07 -0.34
CA VAL A 283 -8.54 -24.76 -0.01
C VAL A 283 -8.29 -26.26 0.17
N ASN A 284 -7.49 -26.88 -0.70
CA ASN A 284 -7.19 -28.31 -0.66
C ASN A 284 -6.29 -28.75 0.51
N GLN A 285 -5.58 -27.81 1.15
CA GLN A 285 -4.63 -28.10 2.24
C GLN A 285 -5.16 -27.69 3.62
N LEU A 286 -6.28 -26.97 3.70
CA LEU A 286 -6.87 -26.55 4.96
C LEU A 286 -8.08 -27.42 5.33
N SER A 287 -8.36 -27.51 6.63
CA SER A 287 -9.58 -28.09 7.21
C SER A 287 -9.97 -27.26 8.43
N ASP A 288 -11.19 -27.42 8.95
CA ASP A 288 -11.71 -26.66 10.11
C ASP A 288 -11.49 -25.14 9.97
N THR A 289 -11.69 -24.61 8.75
CA THR A 289 -11.36 -23.23 8.39
C THR A 289 -12.49 -22.59 7.60
N MET A 290 -12.81 -21.34 7.93
CA MET A 290 -13.67 -20.47 7.12
C MET A 290 -12.79 -19.60 6.25
N ILE A 291 -13.01 -19.58 4.93
CA ILE A 291 -12.29 -18.74 3.98
C ILE A 291 -13.26 -17.73 3.40
N TYR A 292 -12.89 -16.45 3.52
CA TYR A 292 -13.56 -15.32 2.86
C TYR A 292 -12.68 -14.84 1.74
N ILE A 293 -13.26 -14.60 0.55
CA ILE A 293 -12.57 -14.01 -0.59
C ILE A 293 -13.36 -12.77 -1.00
N THR A 294 -12.69 -11.63 -1.07
CA THR A 294 -13.32 -10.36 -1.45
C THR A 294 -12.28 -9.42 -2.09
N CYS A 295 -12.68 -8.21 -2.40
CA CYS A 295 -11.75 -7.10 -2.70
C CYS A 295 -12.03 -5.92 -1.75
N ASP A 296 -11.10 -5.02 -1.69
CA ASP A 296 -11.21 -3.77 -0.93
C ASP A 296 -12.06 -2.74 -1.68
N HIS A 297 -11.82 -2.55 -2.97
CA HIS A 297 -12.57 -1.68 -3.88
C HIS A 297 -12.64 -2.27 -5.29
N ARG A 298 -13.42 -1.63 -6.13
CA ARG A 298 -13.53 -1.95 -7.56
C ARG A 298 -12.59 -1.07 -8.36
N THR A 299 -11.87 -1.65 -9.33
CA THR A 299 -11.05 -0.89 -10.28
C THR A 299 -11.37 -1.30 -11.70
N ASP A 300 -11.95 -0.37 -12.46
CA ASP A 300 -12.38 -0.61 -13.84
C ASP A 300 -11.20 -0.60 -14.81
N SER A 301 -10.97 -1.71 -15.47
CA SER A 301 -9.88 -1.87 -16.46
C SER A 301 -10.05 -1.02 -17.72
N LYS A 302 -11.25 -0.49 -18.01
CA LYS A 302 -11.48 0.40 -19.16
C LYS A 302 -11.02 1.81 -18.87
N THR A 303 -11.34 2.29 -17.68
CA THR A 303 -11.02 3.66 -17.24
C THR A 303 -9.68 3.74 -16.52
N GLY A 304 -9.26 2.66 -15.86
CA GLY A 304 -8.12 2.60 -14.95
C GLY A 304 -8.39 3.34 -13.64
N LYS A 305 -9.66 3.42 -13.19
CA LYS A 305 -10.06 4.18 -12.00
C LYS A 305 -10.83 3.32 -11.01
N HIS A 306 -10.71 3.67 -9.74
CA HIS A 306 -11.56 3.10 -8.72
C HIS A 306 -13.01 3.52 -8.92
N GLU A 307 -13.94 2.61 -8.69
CA GLU A 307 -15.38 2.85 -8.81
C GLU A 307 -16.12 2.56 -7.52
N VAL A 308 -17.12 3.40 -7.26
CA VAL A 308 -18.08 3.18 -6.17
C VAL A 308 -19.01 2.02 -6.57
N GLY A 309 -19.23 1.10 -5.65
CA GLY A 309 -20.18 -0.01 -5.89
C GLY A 309 -20.00 -1.16 -4.94
N LYS A 310 -20.81 -2.19 -5.11
CA LYS A 310 -20.71 -3.42 -4.34
C LYS A 310 -19.50 -4.22 -4.79
N VAL A 311 -18.84 -4.83 -3.83
CA VAL A 311 -17.76 -5.79 -4.07
C VAL A 311 -18.24 -7.22 -3.81
N PRO A 312 -17.71 -8.22 -4.53
CA PRO A 312 -18.07 -9.61 -4.31
C PRO A 312 -17.49 -10.12 -2.98
N MET A 313 -18.21 -11.02 -2.34
CA MET A 313 -17.69 -11.80 -1.22
C MET A 313 -18.10 -13.26 -1.38
N TRP A 314 -17.12 -14.15 -1.39
CA TRP A 314 -17.32 -15.60 -1.40
C TRP A 314 -16.94 -16.17 -0.04
N GLU A 315 -17.73 -17.13 0.41
CA GLU A 315 -17.50 -17.86 1.66
C GLU A 315 -17.32 -19.34 1.35
N ILE A 316 -16.26 -19.94 1.89
CA ILE A 316 -15.94 -21.36 1.75
C ILE A 316 -15.77 -21.93 3.16
N VAL A 317 -16.60 -22.89 3.51
CA VAL A 317 -16.52 -23.62 4.79
C VAL A 317 -15.79 -24.93 4.56
N LEU A 318 -14.66 -25.11 5.21
CA LEU A 318 -13.90 -26.35 5.19
C LEU A 318 -14.16 -27.08 6.51
N GLU A 319 -14.88 -28.19 6.43
CA GLU A 319 -15.18 -29.05 7.57
C GLU A 319 -13.91 -29.81 8.03
N LYS A 320 -14.02 -30.48 9.20
CA LYS A 320 -12.93 -31.28 9.79
C LYS A 320 -12.60 -32.53 8.98
#